data_d784c6be70c511a95f0bfbea2eb70a68
#
_entry.id   d784c6be70c511a95f0bfbea2eb70a68
#
_cell.length_a   1.000
_cell.length_b   1.000
_cell.length_c   1.000
_cell.angle_alpha   90.00
_cell.angle_beta   90.00
_cell.angle_gamma   90.00
#
_symmetry.space_group_name_H-M   'P 1'
#
loop_
_entity.id
_entity.type
_entity.pdbx_description
1 polymer ?
#
loop_
_entity_poly.entity_id
_entity_poly.type
_entity_poly.pdbx_seq_one_letter_code
_entity_poly.pdbx_strand_id
1 'polypeptide(L)'
;MTATIEPQVTTVPDHPLTPLSADEIRAARRIVDAHGLLGDSVRFVFVVLEEPHKNDVLAFRPGDAMDRRARVLLLDRATGQGSDLVVSVTEGRVVSEVAIDSTCDGHVPILDQEFEDIEAFLLDCPEWIEAMTKRKLNPADVRAVPLSAGVFGHEDEVGRRIVRVLAFYQYDAADLPWAHPIDGVVAYVDLTGRKVVKVIDEI
;
A
#
# COMPACT_ATOMS: atom_id res chain seq x y z
N MET A 1 -19.88 -23.17 -3.88
CA MET A 1 -21.14 -22.45 -3.63
C MET A 1 -20.75 -21.10 -3.04
N THR A 2 -20.77 -20.06 -3.83
CA THR A 2 -20.43 -18.69 -3.38
C THR A 2 -21.66 -18.14 -2.65
N ALA A 3 -21.54 -17.89 -1.35
CA ALA A 3 -22.61 -17.28 -0.57
C ALA A 3 -22.80 -15.84 -1.04
N THR A 4 -23.98 -15.53 -1.56
CA THR A 4 -24.38 -14.15 -1.85
C THR A 4 -24.73 -13.48 -0.53
N ILE A 5 -23.96 -12.46 -0.14
CA ILE A 5 -24.24 -11.66 1.06
C ILE A 5 -25.34 -10.68 0.70
N GLU A 6 -26.43 -10.63 1.51
CA GLU A 6 -27.48 -9.63 1.30
C GLU A 6 -26.90 -8.20 1.38
N PRO A 7 -27.13 -7.36 0.37
CA PRO A 7 -26.65 -5.99 0.38
C PRO A 7 -27.40 -5.18 1.45
N GLN A 8 -26.68 -4.70 2.46
CA GLN A 8 -27.22 -3.81 3.52
C GLN A 8 -26.87 -2.34 3.24
N VAL A 9 -26.95 -1.89 2.00
CA VAL A 9 -26.73 -0.48 1.67
C VAL A 9 -28.09 0.22 1.59
N THR A 10 -28.37 1.06 2.58
CA THR A 10 -29.67 1.68 2.80
C THR A 10 -29.88 3.01 2.09
N THR A 11 -28.89 3.57 1.44
CA THR A 11 -29.00 4.85 0.71
C THR A 11 -28.45 4.72 -0.70
N VAL A 12 -29.30 4.95 -1.70
CA VAL A 12 -28.87 5.10 -3.09
C VAL A 12 -28.24 6.49 -3.21
N PRO A 13 -27.00 6.64 -3.65
CA PRO A 13 -26.37 7.94 -3.81
C PRO A 13 -27.03 8.71 -4.96
N ASP A 14 -27.08 10.03 -4.84
CA ASP A 14 -27.72 10.92 -5.82
C ASP A 14 -26.92 11.04 -7.14
N HIS A 15 -25.67 10.61 -7.14
CA HIS A 15 -24.78 10.72 -8.29
C HIS A 15 -23.78 9.55 -8.36
N PRO A 16 -23.45 9.03 -9.57
CA PRO A 16 -22.52 7.91 -9.74
C PRO A 16 -21.12 8.12 -9.14
N LEU A 17 -20.63 9.35 -9.13
CA LEU A 17 -19.30 9.71 -8.57
C LEU A 17 -19.35 10.08 -7.08
N THR A 18 -20.50 9.94 -6.42
CA THR A 18 -20.54 10.11 -4.95
C THR A 18 -19.56 9.15 -4.28
N PRO A 19 -18.65 9.63 -3.40
CA PRO A 19 -17.71 8.76 -2.69
C PRO A 19 -18.41 7.60 -1.99
N LEU A 20 -17.68 6.50 -1.77
CA LEU A 20 -18.22 5.37 -1.01
C LEU A 20 -18.56 5.80 0.42
N SER A 21 -19.74 5.41 0.87
CA SER A 21 -20.12 5.52 2.27
C SER A 21 -19.37 4.50 3.15
N ALA A 22 -19.35 4.75 4.45
CA ALA A 22 -18.76 3.80 5.41
C ALA A 22 -19.42 2.41 5.33
N ASP A 23 -20.71 2.33 5.03
CA ASP A 23 -21.42 1.06 4.92
C ASP A 23 -21.07 0.31 3.63
N GLU A 24 -20.85 1.03 2.52
CA GLU A 24 -20.35 0.45 1.27
C GLU A 24 -18.92 -0.09 1.44
N ILE A 25 -18.05 0.64 2.13
CA ILE A 25 -16.69 0.17 2.45
C ILE A 25 -16.73 -1.09 3.33
N ARG A 26 -17.58 -1.12 4.36
CA ARG A 26 -17.77 -2.32 5.20
C ARG A 26 -18.35 -3.50 4.41
N ALA A 27 -19.29 -3.22 3.47
CA ALA A 27 -19.84 -4.24 2.60
C ALA A 27 -18.77 -4.81 1.66
N ALA A 28 -17.96 -3.96 1.02
CA ALA A 28 -16.86 -4.39 0.18
C ALA A 28 -15.89 -5.30 0.96
N ARG A 29 -15.51 -4.94 2.20
CA ARG A 29 -14.68 -5.79 3.05
C ARG A 29 -15.30 -7.16 3.30
N ARG A 30 -16.60 -7.23 3.67
CA ARG A 30 -17.29 -8.51 3.90
C ARG A 30 -17.34 -9.38 2.64
N ILE A 31 -17.52 -8.78 1.46
CA ILE A 31 -17.54 -9.49 0.19
C ILE A 31 -16.16 -10.09 -0.11
N VAL A 32 -15.08 -9.32 0.10
CA VAL A 32 -13.70 -9.80 -0.07
C VAL A 32 -13.37 -10.93 0.90
N ASP A 33 -13.82 -10.81 2.16
CA ASP A 33 -13.67 -11.85 3.19
C ASP A 33 -14.40 -13.14 2.80
N ALA A 34 -15.65 -13.04 2.40
CA ALA A 34 -16.44 -14.19 1.93
C ALA A 34 -15.88 -14.82 0.65
N HIS A 35 -15.15 -14.06 -0.16
CA HIS A 35 -14.43 -14.57 -1.33
C HIS A 35 -13.16 -15.36 -0.96
N GLY A 36 -12.72 -15.30 0.30
CA GLY A 36 -11.61 -16.07 0.82
C GLY A 36 -10.23 -15.43 0.61
N LEU A 37 -10.18 -14.14 0.35
CA LEU A 37 -8.94 -13.41 0.08
C LEU A 37 -8.30 -12.76 1.32
N LEU A 38 -8.99 -12.76 2.45
CA LEU A 38 -8.44 -12.20 3.69
C LEU A 38 -7.78 -13.28 4.55
N GLY A 39 -6.57 -12.99 4.99
CA GLY A 39 -5.77 -13.80 5.91
C GLY A 39 -4.99 -12.90 6.86
N ASP A 40 -4.27 -13.48 7.82
CA ASP A 40 -3.53 -12.74 8.84
C ASP A 40 -2.48 -11.80 8.27
N SER A 41 -1.88 -12.15 7.14
CA SER A 41 -0.86 -11.35 6.43
C SER A 41 -1.43 -10.35 5.44
N VAL A 42 -2.71 -10.47 5.07
CA VAL A 42 -3.33 -9.61 4.05
C VAL A 42 -3.74 -8.26 4.62
N ARG A 43 -3.43 -7.20 3.88
CA ARG A 43 -3.79 -5.82 4.23
C ARG A 43 -4.52 -5.16 3.06
N PHE A 44 -5.48 -4.32 3.39
CA PHE A 44 -6.06 -3.39 2.42
C PHE A 44 -5.09 -2.24 2.20
N VAL A 45 -4.68 -2.05 0.95
CA VAL A 45 -3.88 -0.90 0.53
C VAL A 45 -4.79 0.31 0.35
N PHE A 46 -5.90 0.11 -0.37
CA PHE A 46 -7.00 1.06 -0.44
C PHE A 46 -8.34 0.39 -0.76
N VAL A 47 -9.42 1.11 -0.46
CA VAL A 47 -10.79 0.84 -0.91
C VAL A 47 -11.36 2.16 -1.41
N VAL A 48 -11.58 2.26 -2.70
CA VAL A 48 -12.07 3.49 -3.36
C VAL A 48 -13.26 3.19 -4.25
N LEU A 49 -13.98 4.23 -4.65
CA LEU A 49 -15.03 4.09 -5.67
C LEU A 49 -14.40 3.61 -6.99
N GLU A 50 -14.93 2.52 -7.54
CA GLU A 50 -14.68 2.19 -8.94
C GLU A 50 -15.61 3.06 -9.80
N GLU A 51 -15.03 4.07 -10.42
CA GLU A 51 -15.79 5.04 -11.19
C GLU A 51 -16.43 4.39 -12.42
N PRO A 52 -17.73 4.64 -12.68
CA PRO A 52 -18.36 4.19 -13.90
C PRO A 52 -17.73 4.83 -15.14
N HIS A 53 -17.92 4.21 -16.30
CA HIS A 53 -17.46 4.80 -17.54
C HIS A 53 -18.03 6.20 -17.76
N LYS A 54 -17.22 7.11 -18.29
CA LYS A 54 -17.58 8.52 -18.48
C LYS A 54 -18.93 8.73 -19.17
N ASN A 55 -19.26 7.92 -20.18
CA ASN A 55 -20.52 8.04 -20.89
C ASN A 55 -21.72 7.70 -20.00
N ASP A 56 -21.58 6.74 -19.07
CA ASP A 56 -22.64 6.36 -18.13
C ASP A 56 -22.87 7.49 -17.12
N VAL A 57 -21.78 8.11 -16.63
CA VAL A 57 -21.85 9.28 -15.75
C VAL A 57 -22.56 10.45 -16.42
N LEU A 58 -22.24 10.74 -17.69
CA LEU A 58 -22.86 11.84 -18.45
C LEU A 58 -24.32 11.58 -18.83
N ALA A 59 -24.71 10.31 -18.98
CA ALA A 59 -26.07 9.92 -19.28
C ALA A 59 -26.98 9.84 -18.05
N PHE A 60 -26.41 9.71 -16.86
CA PHE A 60 -27.10 9.49 -15.59
C PHE A 60 -28.15 10.58 -15.30
N ARG A 61 -29.30 10.16 -14.78
CA ARG A 61 -30.35 11.02 -14.24
C ARG A 61 -30.65 10.62 -12.80
N PRO A 62 -30.95 11.56 -11.90
CA PRO A 62 -31.36 11.23 -10.53
C PRO A 62 -32.52 10.20 -10.52
N GLY A 63 -32.32 9.09 -9.84
CA GLY A 63 -33.26 7.97 -9.76
C GLY A 63 -32.91 6.81 -10.70
N ASP A 64 -31.98 6.94 -11.61
CA ASP A 64 -31.51 5.82 -12.41
C ASP A 64 -30.82 4.77 -11.51
N ALA A 65 -31.04 3.48 -11.85
CA ALA A 65 -30.36 2.39 -11.20
C ALA A 65 -28.85 2.43 -11.56
N MET A 66 -27.98 2.23 -10.57
CA MET A 66 -26.54 2.11 -10.80
C MET A 66 -25.96 0.95 -10.00
N ASP A 67 -24.98 0.27 -10.58
CA ASP A 67 -24.18 -0.70 -9.88
C ASP A 67 -23.04 0.04 -9.14
N ARG A 68 -23.11 0.03 -7.81
CA ARG A 68 -22.07 0.64 -6.96
C ARG A 68 -20.93 -0.33 -6.81
N ARG A 69 -19.77 0.09 -7.29
CA ARG A 69 -18.55 -0.73 -7.26
C ARG A 69 -17.46 -0.07 -6.44
N ALA A 70 -16.72 -0.91 -5.74
CA ALA A 70 -15.49 -0.53 -5.07
C ALA A 70 -14.29 -1.18 -5.77
N ARG A 71 -13.23 -0.42 -6.02
CA ARG A 71 -11.92 -0.97 -6.33
C ARG A 71 -11.17 -1.20 -5.03
N VAL A 72 -10.68 -2.41 -4.86
CA VAL A 72 -9.99 -2.85 -3.66
C VAL A 72 -8.61 -3.34 -4.06
N LEU A 73 -7.57 -2.74 -3.48
CA LEU A 73 -6.20 -3.22 -3.64
C LEU A 73 -5.76 -3.89 -2.35
N LEU A 74 -5.29 -5.12 -2.47
CA LEU A 74 -4.78 -5.93 -1.37
C LEU A 74 -3.27 -6.15 -1.50
N LEU A 75 -2.62 -6.34 -0.37
CA LEU A 75 -1.25 -6.81 -0.24
C LEU A 75 -1.19 -7.99 0.75
N ASP A 76 -0.71 -9.12 0.30
CA ASP A 76 -0.23 -10.16 1.21
C ASP A 76 1.21 -9.85 1.61
N ARG A 77 1.42 -9.43 2.86
CA ARG A 77 2.72 -9.05 3.39
C ARG A 77 3.68 -10.22 3.58
N ALA A 78 3.17 -11.45 3.64
CA ALA A 78 4.01 -12.64 3.77
C ALA A 78 4.68 -13.01 2.44
N THR A 79 4.01 -12.73 1.32
CA THR A 79 4.49 -13.10 -0.02
C THR A 79 4.91 -11.89 -0.87
N GLY A 80 4.45 -10.69 -0.51
CA GLY A 80 4.58 -9.48 -1.34
C GLY A 80 3.58 -9.40 -2.49
N GLN A 81 2.67 -10.39 -2.60
CA GLN A 81 1.69 -10.48 -3.67
C GLN A 81 0.61 -9.40 -3.52
N GLY A 82 0.43 -8.61 -4.57
CA GLY A 82 -0.69 -7.69 -4.71
C GLY A 82 -1.87 -8.31 -5.46
N SER A 83 -3.11 -7.89 -5.11
CA SER A 83 -4.32 -8.25 -5.86
C SER A 83 -5.20 -7.02 -6.05
N ASP A 84 -5.61 -6.77 -7.28
CA ASP A 84 -6.51 -5.68 -7.67
C ASP A 84 -7.91 -6.26 -7.95
N LEU A 85 -8.89 -5.79 -7.21
CA LEU A 85 -10.26 -6.32 -7.26
C LEU A 85 -11.26 -5.21 -7.61
N VAL A 86 -12.27 -5.60 -8.37
CA VAL A 86 -13.51 -4.82 -8.49
C VAL A 86 -14.63 -5.57 -7.79
N VAL A 87 -15.25 -4.93 -6.82
CA VAL A 87 -16.31 -5.48 -5.99
C VAL A 87 -17.61 -4.74 -6.25
N SER A 88 -18.65 -5.43 -6.72
CA SER A 88 -19.99 -4.86 -6.76
C SER A 88 -20.61 -4.93 -5.37
N VAL A 89 -20.79 -3.76 -4.75
CA VAL A 89 -21.49 -3.64 -3.47
C VAL A 89 -22.99 -3.86 -3.66
N THR A 90 -23.54 -3.47 -4.82
CA THR A 90 -24.93 -3.66 -5.18
C THR A 90 -25.29 -5.15 -5.35
N GLU A 91 -24.42 -5.92 -6.04
CA GLU A 91 -24.66 -7.34 -6.31
C GLU A 91 -24.08 -8.26 -5.21
N GLY A 92 -23.30 -7.73 -4.28
CA GLY A 92 -22.71 -8.49 -3.18
C GLY A 92 -21.65 -9.51 -3.63
N ARG A 93 -20.87 -9.21 -4.66
CA ARG A 93 -19.86 -10.14 -5.22
C ARG A 93 -18.61 -9.44 -5.75
N VAL A 94 -17.55 -10.20 -5.87
CA VAL A 94 -16.35 -9.82 -6.64
C VAL A 94 -16.68 -9.92 -8.13
N VAL A 95 -16.43 -8.84 -8.86
CA VAL A 95 -16.67 -8.73 -10.32
C VAL A 95 -15.42 -9.13 -11.10
N SER A 96 -14.26 -8.68 -10.63
CA SER A 96 -12.97 -9.07 -11.19
C SER A 96 -11.92 -9.15 -10.11
N GLU A 97 -10.93 -10.01 -10.35
CA GLU A 97 -9.74 -10.19 -9.52
C GLU A 97 -8.55 -10.38 -10.46
N VAL A 98 -7.51 -9.56 -10.24
CA VAL A 98 -6.26 -9.61 -11.00
C VAL A 98 -5.11 -9.66 -10.01
N ALA A 99 -4.33 -10.73 -10.07
CA ALA A 99 -3.05 -10.79 -9.36
C ALA A 99 -2.04 -9.87 -10.03
N ILE A 100 -1.35 -9.04 -9.24
CA ILE A 100 -0.33 -8.13 -9.75
C ILE A 100 0.97 -8.92 -9.93
N ASP A 101 1.46 -9.01 -11.17
CA ASP A 101 2.77 -9.60 -11.43
C ASP A 101 3.89 -8.61 -11.09
N SER A 102 4.55 -8.84 -9.96
CA SER A 102 5.62 -7.97 -9.48
C SER A 102 6.84 -7.89 -10.40
N THR A 103 6.96 -8.77 -11.38
CA THR A 103 8.06 -8.77 -12.35
C THR A 103 7.82 -7.84 -13.52
N CYS A 104 6.57 -7.51 -13.84
CA CYS A 104 6.20 -6.64 -14.96
C CYS A 104 5.26 -5.49 -14.59
N ASP A 105 4.33 -5.70 -13.65
CA ASP A 105 3.36 -4.67 -13.26
C ASP A 105 3.85 -3.78 -12.10
N GLY A 106 4.94 -4.21 -11.42
CA GLY A 106 5.47 -3.54 -10.25
C GLY A 106 4.80 -3.97 -8.95
N HIS A 107 4.82 -3.10 -7.95
CA HIS A 107 4.32 -3.40 -6.60
C HIS A 107 3.23 -2.42 -6.18
N VAL A 108 2.36 -2.88 -5.26
CA VAL A 108 1.39 -2.01 -4.60
C VAL A 108 2.11 -0.92 -3.78
N PRO A 109 1.45 0.23 -3.50
CA PRO A 109 2.02 1.31 -2.67
C PRO A 109 2.55 0.82 -1.31
N ILE A 110 3.50 1.56 -0.76
CA ILE A 110 4.04 1.33 0.59
C ILE A 110 2.94 1.66 1.60
N LEU A 111 2.75 0.78 2.60
CA LEU A 111 1.79 0.98 3.68
C LEU A 111 2.41 1.78 4.83
N ASP A 112 1.59 2.52 5.59
CA ASP A 112 2.03 3.26 6.78
C ASP A 112 2.77 2.35 7.77
N GLN A 113 2.27 1.14 8.00
CA GLN A 113 2.93 0.16 8.87
C GLN A 113 4.33 -0.24 8.38
N GLU A 114 4.57 -0.19 7.08
CA GLU A 114 5.90 -0.53 6.52
C GLU A 114 6.94 0.57 6.81
N PHE A 115 6.53 1.81 7.06
CA PHE A 115 7.44 2.87 7.51
C PHE A 115 8.01 2.55 8.90
N GLU A 116 7.16 2.15 9.85
CA GLU A 116 7.58 1.76 11.20
C GLU A 116 8.47 0.50 11.17
N ASP A 117 8.08 -0.49 10.35
CA ASP A 117 8.88 -1.71 10.18
C ASP A 117 10.28 -1.40 9.63
N ILE A 118 10.40 -0.49 8.66
CA ILE A 118 11.68 -0.08 8.07
C ILE A 118 12.59 0.54 9.12
N GLU A 119 12.08 1.44 9.96
CA GLU A 119 12.88 2.03 11.04
C GLU A 119 13.42 0.96 11.99
N ALA A 120 12.59 -0.03 12.36
CA ALA A 120 13.04 -1.14 13.18
C ALA A 120 14.14 -1.98 12.49
N PHE A 121 14.00 -2.28 11.19
CA PHE A 121 15.03 -3.03 10.45
C PHE A 121 16.35 -2.29 10.34
N LEU A 122 16.31 -0.97 10.21
CA LEU A 122 17.50 -0.13 10.16
C LEU A 122 18.24 -0.12 11.51
N LEU A 123 17.50 -0.08 12.63
CA LEU A 123 18.10 -0.12 13.97
C LEU A 123 18.74 -1.48 14.30
N ASP A 124 18.34 -2.55 13.60
CA ASP A 124 18.96 -3.88 13.71
C ASP A 124 20.10 -4.11 12.69
N CYS A 125 20.38 -3.14 11.81
CA CYS A 125 21.39 -3.25 10.75
C CYS A 125 22.73 -2.65 11.16
N PRO A 126 23.80 -3.46 11.35
CA PRO A 126 25.11 -2.96 11.78
C PRO A 126 25.72 -1.92 10.82
N GLU A 127 25.59 -2.12 9.51
CA GLU A 127 26.11 -1.21 8.49
C GLU A 127 25.44 0.16 8.56
N TRP A 128 24.13 0.18 8.83
CA TRP A 128 23.38 1.43 9.02
C TRP A 128 23.82 2.16 10.28
N ILE A 129 23.94 1.43 11.40
CA ILE A 129 24.41 1.97 12.69
C ILE A 129 25.82 2.55 12.54
N GLU A 130 26.72 1.84 11.84
CA GLU A 130 28.07 2.32 11.57
C GLU A 130 28.07 3.61 10.74
N ALA A 131 27.25 3.67 9.67
CA ALA A 131 27.13 4.85 8.82
C ALA A 131 26.64 6.09 9.60
N MET A 132 25.69 5.93 10.54
CA MET A 132 25.24 7.01 11.42
C MET A 132 26.33 7.40 12.43
N THR A 133 27.00 6.42 13.01
CA THR A 133 28.09 6.66 13.99
C THR A 133 29.26 7.43 13.39
N LYS A 134 29.68 7.12 12.16
CA LYS A 134 30.70 7.88 11.42
C LYS A 134 30.32 9.36 11.29
N ARG A 135 29.03 9.65 11.14
CA ARG A 135 28.48 11.02 11.06
C ARG A 135 28.25 11.66 12.42
N LYS A 136 28.57 10.96 13.52
CA LYS A 136 28.32 11.37 14.92
C LYS A 136 26.83 11.61 15.20
N LEU A 137 25.95 10.85 14.54
CA LEU A 137 24.51 10.88 14.71
C LEU A 137 24.07 9.68 15.56
N ASN A 138 23.03 9.88 16.36
CA ASN A 138 22.38 8.78 17.07
C ASN A 138 21.39 8.10 16.11
N PRO A 139 21.52 6.80 15.79
CA PRO A 139 20.60 6.11 14.88
C PRO A 139 19.13 6.17 15.29
N ALA A 140 18.83 6.29 16.60
CA ALA A 140 17.45 6.37 17.10
C ALA A 140 16.75 7.71 16.76
N ASP A 141 17.52 8.76 16.44
CA ASP A 141 17.01 10.07 16.06
C ASP A 141 16.93 10.24 14.52
N VAL A 142 17.25 9.18 13.77
CA VAL A 142 17.16 9.17 12.31
C VAL A 142 15.78 8.73 11.88
N ARG A 143 15.16 9.48 10.98
CA ARG A 143 13.87 9.18 10.35
C ARG A 143 14.09 8.62 8.96
N ALA A 144 13.47 7.50 8.70
CA ALA A 144 13.54 6.80 7.43
C ALA A 144 12.44 7.30 6.47
N VAL A 145 12.82 7.61 5.24
CA VAL A 145 11.87 7.95 4.18
C VAL A 145 12.00 6.93 3.05
N PRO A 146 11.14 5.91 3.02
CA PRO A 146 11.17 4.92 1.96
C PRO A 146 10.57 5.48 0.67
N LEU A 147 11.26 5.23 -0.43
CA LEU A 147 10.81 5.52 -1.77
C LEU A 147 10.76 4.22 -2.57
N SER A 148 9.78 4.09 -3.45
CA SER A 148 9.76 2.98 -4.40
C SER A 148 11.08 2.92 -5.18
N ALA A 149 11.69 1.75 -5.25
CA ALA A 149 12.94 1.56 -5.99
C ALA A 149 12.77 1.80 -7.49
N GLY A 150 11.58 1.55 -8.02
CA GLY A 150 11.33 1.47 -9.46
C GLY A 150 11.87 0.18 -10.05
N VAL A 151 11.74 0.02 -11.36
CA VAL A 151 12.25 -1.14 -12.11
C VAL A 151 13.31 -0.65 -13.09
N PHE A 152 14.57 -0.94 -12.77
CA PHE A 152 15.72 -0.50 -13.58
C PHE A 152 16.55 -1.66 -14.15
N GLY A 153 15.99 -2.88 -14.12
CA GLY A 153 16.64 -4.06 -14.70
C GLY A 153 17.75 -4.67 -13.83
N HIS A 154 17.83 -4.31 -12.55
CA HIS A 154 18.75 -4.98 -11.62
C HIS A 154 18.18 -6.34 -11.26
N GLU A 155 18.89 -7.41 -11.59
CA GLU A 155 18.43 -8.80 -11.42
C GLU A 155 18.07 -9.15 -9.96
N ASP A 156 18.77 -8.55 -9.01
CA ASP A 156 18.55 -8.75 -7.56
C ASP A 156 17.34 -7.98 -7.02
N GLU A 157 16.74 -7.07 -7.80
CA GLU A 157 15.54 -6.30 -7.45
C GLU A 157 14.26 -6.82 -8.15
N VAL A 158 14.39 -7.53 -9.27
CA VAL A 158 13.24 -7.99 -10.07
C VAL A 158 12.31 -8.87 -9.25
N GLY A 159 11.02 -8.55 -9.25
CA GLY A 159 9.97 -9.27 -8.52
C GLY A 159 10.02 -9.13 -6.99
N ARG A 160 11.03 -8.43 -6.44
CA ARG A 160 11.18 -8.21 -4.99
C ARG A 160 10.65 -6.84 -4.60
N ARG A 161 9.97 -6.78 -3.45
CA ARG A 161 9.43 -5.53 -2.90
C ARG A 161 10.53 -4.73 -2.21
N ILE A 162 11.43 -4.15 -3.01
CA ILE A 162 12.56 -3.34 -2.54
C ILE A 162 12.16 -1.87 -2.49
N VAL A 163 12.55 -1.20 -1.40
CA VAL A 163 12.48 0.25 -1.26
C VAL A 163 13.86 0.83 -1.04
N ARG A 164 14.08 2.05 -1.53
CA ARG A 164 15.24 2.87 -1.22
C ARG A 164 14.89 3.81 -0.09
N VAL A 165 15.69 3.79 0.96
CA VAL A 165 15.41 4.55 2.18
C VAL A 165 16.41 5.69 2.28
N LEU A 166 15.90 6.91 2.22
CA LEU A 166 16.64 8.12 2.52
C LEU A 166 16.61 8.37 4.02
N ALA A 167 17.66 8.98 4.54
CA ALA A 167 17.84 9.28 5.96
C ALA A 167 17.68 10.76 6.25
N PHE A 168 16.99 11.08 7.33
CA PHE A 168 16.84 12.46 7.84
C PHE A 168 17.10 12.47 9.34
N TYR A 169 17.75 13.49 9.84
CA TYR A 169 18.00 13.63 11.27
C TYR A 169 16.98 14.56 11.91
N GLN A 170 16.34 14.08 12.98
CA GLN A 170 15.41 14.86 13.79
C GLN A 170 16.10 15.24 15.10
N TYR A 171 16.43 16.52 15.29
CA TYR A 171 17.18 17.00 16.46
C TYR A 171 16.39 16.93 17.76
N ASP A 172 15.09 17.16 17.70
CA ASP A 172 14.16 17.01 18.82
C ASP A 172 12.74 16.70 18.33
N ALA A 173 11.84 16.36 19.26
CA ALA A 173 10.47 15.96 18.93
C ALA A 173 9.59 17.08 18.33
N ALA A 174 9.99 18.34 18.48
CA ALA A 174 9.29 19.48 17.91
C ALA A 174 9.82 19.85 16.50
N ASP A 175 10.96 19.28 16.12
CA ASP A 175 11.56 19.49 14.81
C ASP A 175 10.79 18.72 13.72
N LEU A 176 10.79 19.27 12.50
CA LEU A 176 10.19 18.56 11.38
C LEU A 176 11.01 17.32 11.05
N PRO A 177 10.41 16.10 11.08
CA PRO A 177 11.13 14.84 10.90
C PRO A 177 12.01 14.75 9.65
N TRP A 178 11.66 15.50 8.60
CA TRP A 178 12.31 15.43 7.28
C TRP A 178 12.99 16.74 6.87
N ALA A 179 13.34 17.60 7.84
CA ALA A 179 13.98 18.89 7.56
C ALA A 179 15.49 18.77 7.27
N HIS A 180 16.16 17.78 7.85
CA HIS A 180 17.62 17.66 7.82
C HIS A 180 18.06 16.37 7.13
N PRO A 181 18.21 16.36 5.78
CA PRO A 181 18.67 15.20 5.04
C PRO A 181 20.12 14.81 5.46
N ILE A 182 20.37 13.53 5.53
CA ILE A 182 21.69 12.97 5.78
C ILE A 182 22.26 12.54 4.43
N ASP A 183 23.27 13.25 3.95
CA ASP A 183 23.88 13.00 2.65
C ASP A 183 24.78 11.75 2.66
N GLY A 184 24.95 11.16 1.48
CA GLY A 184 25.86 10.08 1.21
C GLY A 184 25.48 8.74 1.85
N VAL A 185 24.23 8.56 2.31
CA VAL A 185 23.74 7.28 2.82
C VAL A 185 22.37 6.93 2.26
N VAL A 186 22.23 5.69 1.77
CA VAL A 186 20.97 5.13 1.29
C VAL A 186 20.90 3.65 1.70
N ALA A 187 19.81 3.23 2.30
CA ALA A 187 19.55 1.81 2.55
C ALA A 187 18.58 1.23 1.51
N TYR A 188 18.77 -0.03 1.20
CA TYR A 188 17.85 -0.84 0.41
C TYR A 188 17.20 -1.86 1.33
N VAL A 189 15.88 -1.86 1.39
CA VAL A 189 15.12 -2.71 2.30
C VAL A 189 14.16 -3.59 1.52
N ASP A 190 14.21 -4.89 1.78
CA ASP A 190 13.24 -5.87 1.29
C ASP A 190 12.08 -5.94 2.29
N LEU A 191 10.94 -5.39 1.91
CA LEU A 191 9.74 -5.34 2.76
C LEU A 191 9.13 -6.71 3.00
N THR A 192 9.14 -7.59 1.99
CA THR A 192 8.66 -8.97 2.12
C THR A 192 9.64 -9.81 2.94
N GLY A 193 10.93 -9.69 2.66
CA GLY A 193 11.99 -10.37 3.39
C GLY A 193 12.26 -9.79 4.78
N ARG A 194 11.66 -8.63 5.12
CA ARG A 194 11.77 -7.94 6.41
C ARG A 194 13.21 -7.69 6.84
N LYS A 195 14.02 -7.16 5.94
CA LYS A 195 15.46 -6.94 6.20
C LYS A 195 16.06 -5.86 5.34
N VAL A 196 17.10 -5.23 5.84
CA VAL A 196 18.03 -4.43 5.05
C VAL A 196 18.85 -5.37 4.17
N VAL A 197 18.90 -5.10 2.85
CA VAL A 197 19.67 -5.90 1.89
C VAL A 197 20.97 -5.24 1.47
N LYS A 198 21.06 -3.91 1.63
CA LYS A 198 22.24 -3.15 1.27
C LYS A 198 22.22 -1.78 1.94
N VAL A 199 23.36 -1.31 2.39
CA VAL A 199 23.59 0.10 2.75
C VAL A 199 24.68 0.64 1.82
N ILE A 200 24.42 1.78 1.18
CA ILE A 200 25.42 2.57 0.48
C ILE A 200 25.83 3.69 1.41
N ASP A 201 27.12 3.80 1.68
CA ASP A 201 27.73 4.83 2.52
C ASP A 201 28.94 5.41 1.77
N GLU A 202 28.82 6.66 1.32
CA GLU A 202 29.79 7.34 0.47
C GLU A 202 30.66 8.36 1.25
N ILE A 203 30.86 8.13 2.55
CA ILE A 203 31.76 8.94 3.39
C ILE A 203 32.96 8.13 3.84
#